data_5366bc25638ff8f7a367dde51f39eb65
#
_entry.id   5366bc25638ff8f7a367dde51f39eb65
#
_cell.length_a   1.000
_cell.length_b   1.000
_cell.length_c   1.000
_cell.angle_alpha   90.00
_cell.angle_beta   90.00
_cell.angle_gamma   90.00
#
_symmetry.space_group_name_H-M   'P 1'
#
loop_
_entity.id
_entity.type
_entity.pdbx_description
1 polymer ?
#
loop_
_entity_poly.entity_id
_entity_poly.type
_entity_poly.pdbx_seq_one_letter_code
_entity_poly.pdbx_strand_id
1 'polypeptide(L)'
;MANQREKRVKPSNKHHSQPFWQADKPYLHDCQITAGGFRALGYIMSFLAGAINAGGFFAVKRYTSHVTGSVSGAADAAYLGDWHGFFAAMSCVVAFLIGSAHSSWTILWAKRQRFRSSYGLSMWLESLYLLAFGLLGVALSHYGRILLPPTVLLLCFIMGMHNTVMTVLSGGIIRSTHMTGTVTDLGIELGKVLYYRRSKNPKLPDIAVNHPKMRLLLALLAAFILGGVVGAWGYHRLGYHFTLPVAALLFWFGAGSVGYDAKLRWRIYWRQKKQFKR
;
A
#
# COMPACT_ATOMS: atom_id res chain seq x y z
N MET A 1 -61.11 8.58 -30.64
CA MET A 1 -60.46 7.38 -30.07
C MET A 1 -59.03 7.40 -30.54
N ALA A 2 -58.11 7.93 -29.71
CA ALA A 2 -56.70 8.01 -30.00
C ALA A 2 -55.94 7.26 -28.87
N ASN A 3 -55.27 6.21 -29.28
CA ASN A 3 -54.58 5.24 -28.44
C ASN A 3 -53.19 5.78 -28.09
N GLN A 4 -53.03 6.39 -26.93
CA GLN A 4 -51.75 6.80 -26.40
C GLN A 4 -51.05 5.57 -25.83
N ARG A 5 -50.09 5.03 -26.57
CA ARG A 5 -49.10 4.06 -26.03
C ARG A 5 -48.11 4.79 -25.13
N GLU A 6 -48.26 4.67 -23.83
CA GLU A 6 -47.23 5.00 -22.86
C GLU A 6 -45.94 4.23 -23.16
N LYS A 7 -44.94 4.95 -23.63
CA LYS A 7 -43.56 4.44 -23.69
C LYS A 7 -43.04 4.34 -22.26
N ARG A 8 -43.02 3.15 -21.69
CA ARG A 8 -42.28 2.86 -20.49
C ARG A 8 -40.80 3.21 -20.72
N VAL A 9 -40.37 4.30 -20.13
CA VAL A 9 -38.94 4.66 -20.01
C VAL A 9 -38.29 3.59 -19.11
N LYS A 10 -37.45 2.77 -19.70
CA LYS A 10 -36.59 1.85 -18.93
C LYS A 10 -35.72 2.71 -18.02
N PRO A 11 -35.62 2.40 -16.71
CA PRO A 11 -34.70 3.11 -15.84
C PRO A 11 -33.27 2.87 -16.32
N SER A 12 -32.61 3.98 -16.61
CA SER A 12 -31.23 4.10 -17.00
C SER A 12 -30.32 3.37 -16.02
N ASN A 13 -29.57 2.46 -16.56
CA ASN A 13 -28.24 1.98 -16.20
C ASN A 13 -27.74 2.39 -14.81
N LYS A 14 -27.80 1.46 -13.89
CA LYS A 14 -26.95 1.46 -12.70
C LYS A 14 -25.50 1.55 -13.20
N HIS A 15 -24.85 2.67 -12.99
CA HIS A 15 -23.41 2.75 -12.99
C HIS A 15 -22.89 1.79 -11.92
N HIS A 16 -22.73 0.52 -12.25
CA HIS A 16 -21.79 -0.32 -11.57
C HIS A 16 -20.44 0.37 -11.77
N SER A 17 -19.95 1.06 -10.75
CA SER A 17 -18.57 1.50 -10.69
C SER A 17 -17.72 0.26 -10.88
N GLN A 18 -17.25 0.06 -12.11
CA GLN A 18 -16.34 -1.05 -12.39
C GLN A 18 -15.10 -0.87 -11.53
N PRO A 19 -14.63 -1.93 -10.90
CA PRO A 19 -13.40 -1.85 -10.12
C PRO A 19 -12.30 -1.21 -10.96
N PHE A 20 -11.47 -0.36 -10.37
CA PHE A 20 -10.40 0.39 -11.02
C PHE A 20 -9.55 -0.45 -12.01
N TRP A 21 -9.32 -1.71 -11.72
CA TRP A 21 -8.63 -2.67 -12.60
C TRP A 21 -9.43 -3.09 -13.85
N GLN A 22 -10.73 -2.84 -13.89
CA GLN A 22 -11.58 -3.11 -15.07
C GLN A 22 -11.80 -1.86 -15.93
N ALA A 23 -11.77 -0.66 -15.32
CA ALA A 23 -11.99 0.60 -16.03
C ALA A 23 -10.85 0.96 -17.00
N ASP A 24 -9.63 0.49 -16.74
CA ASP A 24 -8.42 0.84 -17.49
C ASP A 24 -8.03 -0.20 -18.58
N LYS A 25 -8.95 -1.08 -18.98
CA LYS A 25 -8.67 -2.13 -19.97
C LYS A 25 -8.06 -1.67 -21.31
N PRO A 26 -8.31 -0.48 -21.87
CA PRO A 26 -7.64 -0.09 -23.12
C PRO A 26 -6.18 0.32 -22.95
N TYR A 27 -5.73 0.64 -21.73
CA TYR A 27 -4.38 1.14 -21.46
C TYR A 27 -3.51 0.21 -20.64
N LEU A 28 -4.12 -0.81 -20.04
CA LEU A 28 -3.48 -1.87 -19.29
C LEU A 28 -3.47 -3.15 -20.13
N HIS A 29 -2.54 -3.24 -21.07
CA HIS A 29 -1.88 -4.50 -21.37
C HIS A 29 -0.98 -4.88 -20.18
N ASP A 30 -1.41 -4.54 -18.97
CA ASP A 30 -0.83 -5.10 -17.78
C ASP A 30 -1.02 -6.60 -17.87
N CYS A 31 0.05 -7.34 -17.62
CA CYS A 31 -0.05 -8.74 -17.29
C CYS A 31 -1.30 -8.88 -16.43
N GLN A 32 -2.29 -9.62 -16.92
CA GLN A 32 -3.48 -9.90 -16.16
C GLN A 32 -3.01 -10.50 -14.84
N ILE A 33 -2.88 -9.63 -13.82
CA ILE A 33 -2.66 -10.12 -12.48
C ILE A 33 -3.94 -10.89 -12.22
N THR A 34 -3.85 -12.20 -12.29
CA THR A 34 -4.99 -13.08 -11.96
C THR A 34 -5.47 -12.67 -10.58
N ALA A 35 -6.75 -12.84 -10.29
CA ALA A 35 -7.29 -12.52 -8.96
C ALA A 35 -6.47 -13.20 -7.84
N GLY A 36 -5.87 -14.37 -8.12
CA GLY A 36 -4.93 -15.05 -7.25
C GLY A 36 -3.59 -14.32 -7.08
N GLY A 37 -2.98 -13.86 -8.17
CA GLY A 37 -1.72 -13.10 -8.14
C GLY A 37 -1.85 -11.77 -7.43
N PHE A 38 -3.01 -11.10 -7.59
CA PHE A 38 -3.32 -9.86 -6.88
C PHE A 38 -3.42 -10.06 -5.35
N ARG A 39 -4.06 -11.14 -4.91
CA ARG A 39 -4.13 -11.50 -3.49
C ARG A 39 -2.75 -11.84 -2.94
N ALA A 40 -1.96 -12.62 -3.67
CA ALA A 40 -0.59 -12.96 -3.28
C ALA A 40 0.28 -11.70 -3.12
N LEU A 41 0.20 -10.75 -4.05
CA LEU A 41 0.89 -9.46 -3.94
C LEU A 41 0.43 -8.71 -2.67
N GLY A 42 -0.88 -8.68 -2.39
CA GLY A 42 -1.43 -8.08 -1.18
C GLY A 42 -0.86 -8.67 0.10
N TYR A 43 -0.75 -10.00 0.17
CA TYR A 43 -0.18 -10.69 1.34
C TYR A 43 1.32 -10.39 1.51
N ILE A 44 2.07 -10.39 0.42
CA ILE A 44 3.49 -10.06 0.43
C ILE A 44 3.71 -8.61 0.85
N MET A 45 2.94 -7.68 0.29
CA MET A 45 3.03 -6.27 0.67
C MET A 45 2.64 -6.06 2.15
N SER A 46 1.63 -6.77 2.65
CA SER A 46 1.26 -6.72 4.07
C SER A 46 2.37 -7.28 4.97
N PHE A 47 3.01 -8.38 4.56
CA PHE A 47 4.16 -8.96 5.26
C PHE A 47 5.35 -7.98 5.29
N LEU A 48 5.70 -7.39 4.15
CA LEU A 48 6.78 -6.40 4.05
C LEU A 48 6.46 -5.15 4.88
N ALA A 49 5.20 -4.69 4.90
CA ALA A 49 4.75 -3.59 5.75
C ALA A 49 5.00 -3.88 7.23
N GLY A 50 4.68 -5.08 7.70
CA GLY A 50 4.97 -5.53 9.05
C GLY A 50 6.47 -5.53 9.36
N ALA A 51 7.28 -6.06 8.45
CA ALA A 51 8.74 -6.11 8.59
C ALA A 51 9.39 -4.72 8.64
N ILE A 52 8.99 -3.81 7.74
CA ILE A 52 9.48 -2.42 7.73
C ILE A 52 9.07 -1.68 9.01
N ASN A 53 7.83 -1.89 9.46
CA ASN A 53 7.32 -1.27 10.69
C ASN A 53 8.08 -1.72 11.94
N ALA A 54 8.50 -3.00 11.99
CA ALA A 54 9.39 -3.50 13.04
C ALA A 54 10.76 -2.83 13.01
N GLY A 55 11.31 -2.53 11.81
CA GLY A 55 12.52 -1.73 11.64
C GLY A 55 12.41 -0.33 12.23
N GLY A 56 11.26 0.31 12.04
CA GLY A 56 10.95 1.59 12.66
C GLY A 56 10.97 1.51 14.20
N PHE A 57 10.33 0.51 14.77
CA PHE A 57 10.35 0.31 16.20
C PHE A 57 11.75 0.01 16.75
N PHE A 58 12.56 -0.75 15.99
CA PHE A 58 13.95 -1.00 16.34
C PHE A 58 14.76 0.30 16.39
N ALA A 59 14.60 1.17 15.37
CA ALA A 59 15.36 2.40 15.23
C ALA A 59 14.94 3.48 16.25
N VAL A 60 13.64 3.69 16.47
CA VAL A 60 13.10 4.89 17.15
C VAL A 60 12.11 4.57 18.25
N LYS A 61 11.89 3.29 18.56
CA LYS A 61 10.90 2.81 19.56
C LYS A 61 9.47 3.31 19.28
N ARG A 62 9.16 3.62 18.01
CA ARG A 62 7.81 4.04 17.56
C ARG A 62 7.49 3.37 16.23
N TYR A 63 6.19 3.14 16.01
CA TYR A 63 5.69 2.60 14.75
C TYR A 63 5.42 3.75 13.76
N THR A 64 6.17 3.79 12.68
CA THR A 64 6.13 4.88 11.68
C THR A 64 4.96 4.81 10.72
N SER A 65 4.26 3.69 10.66
CA SER A 65 2.99 3.57 9.91
C SER A 65 1.76 4.02 10.70
N HIS A 66 1.91 4.35 12.00
CA HIS A 66 0.78 4.67 12.89
C HIS A 66 0.43 6.16 12.84
N VAL A 67 -0.10 6.62 11.71
CA VAL A 67 -0.49 8.03 11.48
C VAL A 67 -1.52 8.51 12.50
N THR A 68 -2.52 7.69 12.85
CA THR A 68 -3.53 8.06 13.87
C THR A 68 -2.88 8.38 15.22
N GLY A 69 -1.91 7.56 15.66
CA GLY A 69 -1.17 7.83 16.89
C GLY A 69 -0.34 9.11 16.82
N SER A 70 0.24 9.42 15.67
CA SER A 70 0.97 10.68 15.47
C SER A 70 0.05 11.90 15.54
N VAL A 71 -1.16 11.82 14.93
CA VAL A 71 -2.16 12.91 15.01
C VAL A 71 -2.67 13.09 16.43
N SER A 72 -2.99 12.00 17.15
CA SER A 72 -3.41 12.07 18.54
C SER A 72 -2.32 12.65 19.43
N GLY A 73 -1.07 12.17 19.27
CA GLY A 73 0.07 12.70 20.02
C GLY A 73 0.35 14.17 19.74
N ALA A 74 0.10 14.66 18.50
CA ALA A 74 0.17 16.09 18.20
C ALA A 74 -0.91 16.88 18.95
N ALA A 75 -2.14 16.38 19.01
CA ALA A 75 -3.22 17.03 19.75
C ALA A 75 -2.91 17.11 21.25
N ASP A 76 -2.40 16.01 21.84
CA ASP A 76 -1.99 15.98 23.25
C ASP A 76 -0.85 16.96 23.53
N ALA A 77 0.17 16.98 22.67
CA ALA A 77 1.30 17.91 22.79
C ALA A 77 0.86 19.37 22.69
N ALA A 78 -0.08 19.69 21.77
CA ALA A 78 -0.64 21.04 21.64
C ALA A 78 -1.39 21.45 22.92
N TYR A 79 -2.18 20.56 23.51
CA TYR A 79 -2.90 20.82 24.75
C TYR A 79 -1.96 21.08 25.92
N LEU A 80 -0.86 20.33 26.00
CA LEU A 80 0.15 20.47 27.05
C LEU A 80 1.13 21.62 26.80
N GLY A 81 1.01 22.37 25.71
CA GLY A 81 1.94 23.43 25.32
C GLY A 81 3.31 22.97 24.86
N ASP A 82 3.48 21.67 24.60
CA ASP A 82 4.71 21.10 24.04
C ASP A 82 4.75 21.27 22.51
N TRP A 83 5.10 22.47 22.08
CA TRP A 83 5.20 22.80 20.65
C TRP A 83 6.27 21.97 19.93
N HIS A 84 7.33 21.57 20.63
CA HIS A 84 8.36 20.70 20.04
C HIS A 84 7.78 19.31 19.71
N GLY A 85 7.09 18.70 20.65
CA GLY A 85 6.37 17.43 20.45
C GLY A 85 5.31 17.53 19.35
N PHE A 86 4.55 18.64 19.32
CA PHE A 86 3.57 18.91 18.28
C PHE A 86 4.19 18.90 16.88
N PHE A 87 5.23 19.73 16.65
CA PHE A 87 5.87 19.81 15.34
C PHE A 87 6.60 18.50 14.97
N ALA A 88 7.18 17.80 15.92
CA ALA A 88 7.78 16.49 15.69
C ALA A 88 6.75 15.44 15.23
N ALA A 89 5.58 15.38 15.86
CA ALA A 89 4.50 14.48 15.46
C ALA A 89 3.89 14.87 14.10
N MET A 90 3.63 16.16 13.89
CA MET A 90 3.09 16.64 12.62
C MET A 90 4.06 16.46 11.46
N SER A 91 5.37 16.57 11.66
CA SER A 91 6.37 16.31 10.62
C SER A 91 6.34 14.84 10.15
N CYS A 92 6.08 13.89 11.04
CA CYS A 92 5.86 12.49 10.66
C CYS A 92 4.61 12.30 9.78
N VAL A 93 3.50 12.99 10.11
CA VAL A 93 2.27 12.97 9.30
C VAL A 93 2.52 13.58 7.93
N VAL A 94 3.20 14.72 7.87
CA VAL A 94 3.55 15.39 6.61
C VAL A 94 4.49 14.51 5.76
N ALA A 95 5.50 13.91 6.37
CA ALA A 95 6.41 13.00 5.68
C ALA A 95 5.66 11.79 5.06
N PHE A 96 4.73 11.20 5.80
CA PHE A 96 3.87 10.12 5.29
C PHE A 96 2.98 10.61 4.13
N LEU A 97 2.37 11.79 4.25
CA LEU A 97 1.56 12.40 3.19
C LEU A 97 2.38 12.64 1.91
N ILE A 98 3.59 13.21 2.05
CA ILE A 98 4.50 13.44 0.92
C ILE A 98 4.90 12.10 0.27
N GLY A 99 5.21 11.07 1.06
CA GLY A 99 5.50 9.74 0.56
C GLY A 99 4.34 9.13 -0.24
N SER A 100 3.12 9.27 0.29
CA SER A 100 1.91 8.84 -0.42
C SER A 100 1.70 9.60 -1.73
N ALA A 101 1.87 10.91 -1.73
CA ALA A 101 1.75 11.76 -2.91
C ALA A 101 2.83 11.42 -3.95
N HIS A 102 4.08 11.19 -3.52
CA HIS A 102 5.19 10.81 -4.39
C HIS A 102 4.94 9.46 -5.07
N SER A 103 4.49 8.44 -4.32
CA SER A 103 4.11 7.14 -4.88
C SER A 103 2.98 7.27 -5.90
N SER A 104 1.91 7.99 -5.55
CA SER A 104 0.78 8.24 -6.44
C SER A 104 1.21 8.95 -7.72
N TRP A 105 2.02 10.01 -7.60
CA TRP A 105 2.57 10.74 -8.75
C TRP A 105 3.42 9.82 -9.64
N THR A 106 4.28 9.01 -9.06
CA THR A 106 5.11 8.04 -9.79
C THR A 106 4.27 7.03 -10.56
N ILE A 107 3.21 6.50 -9.95
CA ILE A 107 2.27 5.57 -10.58
C ILE A 107 1.53 6.25 -11.73
N LEU A 108 1.02 7.46 -11.54
CA LEU A 108 0.32 8.22 -12.56
C LEU A 108 1.25 8.58 -13.73
N TRP A 109 2.48 9.00 -13.43
CA TRP A 109 3.48 9.27 -14.46
C TRP A 109 3.81 8.02 -15.28
N ALA A 110 4.04 6.88 -14.62
CA ALA A 110 4.29 5.61 -15.30
C ALA A 110 3.11 5.18 -16.18
N LYS A 111 1.86 5.36 -15.72
CA LYS A 111 0.64 5.15 -16.52
C LYS A 111 0.63 6.05 -17.75
N ARG A 112 0.89 7.35 -17.58
CA ARG A 112 0.92 8.33 -18.68
C ARG A 112 1.99 7.99 -19.72
N GLN A 113 3.12 7.45 -19.27
CA GLN A 113 4.20 6.97 -20.13
C GLN A 113 3.94 5.59 -20.74
N ARG A 114 2.76 5.01 -20.50
CA ARG A 114 2.37 3.67 -20.99
C ARG A 114 3.35 2.56 -20.56
N PHE A 115 3.84 2.62 -19.33
CA PHE A 115 4.55 1.50 -18.75
C PHE A 115 3.57 0.33 -18.54
N ARG A 116 4.05 -0.89 -18.78
CA ARG A 116 3.27 -2.10 -18.60
C ARG A 116 2.87 -2.33 -17.15
N SER A 117 3.71 -1.90 -16.21
CA SER A 117 3.43 -1.91 -14.79
C SER A 117 3.68 -0.55 -14.18
N SER A 118 2.62 0.18 -13.91
CA SER A 118 2.71 1.52 -13.34
C SER A 118 3.19 1.54 -11.88
N TYR A 119 2.91 0.48 -11.12
CA TYR A 119 3.28 0.36 -9.71
C TYR A 119 4.70 -0.15 -9.48
N GLY A 120 5.28 -0.90 -10.43
CA GLY A 120 6.62 -1.46 -10.30
C GLY A 120 7.70 -0.39 -10.12
N LEU A 121 7.55 0.77 -10.78
CA LEU A 121 8.47 1.89 -10.61
C LEU A 121 8.40 2.46 -9.19
N SER A 122 7.20 2.58 -8.61
CA SER A 122 7.05 3.05 -7.23
C SER A 122 7.68 2.08 -6.23
N MET A 123 7.51 0.76 -6.41
CA MET A 123 8.16 -0.26 -5.58
C MET A 123 9.69 -0.21 -5.71
N TRP A 124 10.18 0.08 -6.89
CA TRP A 124 11.61 0.23 -7.15
C TRP A 124 12.21 1.42 -6.41
N LEU A 125 11.55 2.58 -6.49
CA LEU A 125 11.96 3.76 -5.73
C LEU A 125 11.87 3.52 -4.23
N GLU A 126 10.81 2.86 -3.77
CA GLU A 126 10.66 2.47 -2.36
C GLU A 126 11.83 1.60 -1.89
N SER A 127 12.27 0.63 -2.70
CA SER A 127 13.44 -0.19 -2.36
C SER A 127 14.72 0.63 -2.22
N LEU A 128 14.94 1.65 -3.07
CA LEU A 128 16.08 2.56 -2.96
C LEU A 128 16.03 3.41 -1.69
N TYR A 129 14.84 3.96 -1.35
CA TYR A 129 14.67 4.70 -0.10
C TYR A 129 14.86 3.80 1.13
N LEU A 130 14.46 2.53 1.02
CA LEU A 130 14.68 1.56 2.09
C LEU A 130 16.18 1.26 2.26
N LEU A 131 16.96 1.17 1.18
CA LEU A 131 18.43 1.06 1.27
C LEU A 131 19.04 2.31 1.91
N ALA A 132 18.57 3.51 1.55
CA ALA A 132 18.99 4.74 2.21
C ALA A 132 18.68 4.73 3.72
N PHE A 133 17.49 4.23 4.11
CA PHE A 133 17.14 4.01 5.52
C PHE A 133 18.14 3.05 6.21
N GLY A 134 18.49 1.95 5.55
CA GLY A 134 19.48 1.00 6.10
C GLY A 134 20.85 1.66 6.33
N LEU A 135 21.33 2.46 5.37
CA LEU A 135 22.60 3.19 5.48
C LEU A 135 22.55 4.26 6.59
N LEU A 136 21.48 5.05 6.65
CA LEU A 136 21.28 6.02 7.73
C LEU A 136 21.20 5.32 9.09
N GLY A 137 20.56 4.16 9.16
CA GLY A 137 20.47 3.35 10.36
C GLY A 137 21.84 2.87 10.85
N VAL A 138 22.74 2.44 9.96
CA VAL A 138 24.11 2.09 10.32
C VAL A 138 24.86 3.33 10.81
N ALA A 139 24.73 4.48 10.15
CA ALA A 139 25.35 5.73 10.58
C ALA A 139 24.78 6.26 11.92
N LEU A 140 23.53 5.90 12.24
CA LEU A 140 22.86 6.28 13.49
C LEU A 140 23.63 5.80 14.74
N SER A 141 24.34 4.67 14.64
CA SER A 141 25.20 4.17 15.73
C SER A 141 26.35 5.11 16.07
N HIS A 142 26.81 5.91 15.10
CA HIS A 142 27.93 6.84 15.27
C HIS A 142 27.46 8.29 15.55
N TYR A 143 26.37 8.71 14.92
CA TYR A 143 25.87 10.11 14.95
C TYR A 143 24.47 10.23 15.57
N GLY A 144 24.10 9.34 16.48
CA GLY A 144 22.77 9.03 17.00
C GLY A 144 21.77 10.20 17.06
N ARG A 145 22.06 11.25 17.84
CA ARG A 145 21.07 12.32 18.08
C ARG A 145 20.75 13.17 16.85
N ILE A 146 21.72 13.37 15.95
CA ILE A 146 21.56 14.24 14.77
C ILE A 146 20.82 13.49 13.65
N LEU A 147 21.10 12.20 13.47
CA LEU A 147 20.50 11.41 12.39
C LEU A 147 19.16 10.78 12.73
N LEU A 148 18.74 10.81 14.01
CA LEU A 148 17.47 10.24 14.43
C LEU A 148 16.26 10.86 13.74
N PRO A 149 16.07 12.21 13.74
CA PRO A 149 14.91 12.82 13.10
C PRO A 149 14.79 12.53 11.59
N PRO A 150 15.85 12.71 10.76
CA PRO A 150 15.72 12.41 9.33
C PRO A 150 15.49 10.92 9.06
N THR A 151 16.00 10.01 9.88
CA THR A 151 15.75 8.56 9.76
C THR A 151 14.27 8.24 10.01
N VAL A 152 13.65 8.87 11.02
CA VAL A 152 12.21 8.71 11.32
C VAL A 152 11.37 9.25 10.17
N LEU A 153 11.67 10.46 9.69
CA LEU A 153 10.92 11.10 8.60
C LEU A 153 11.03 10.29 7.31
N LEU A 154 12.23 9.79 6.98
CA LEU A 154 12.43 8.92 5.82
C LEU A 154 11.58 7.65 5.94
N LEU A 155 11.51 7.05 7.11
CA LEU A 155 10.71 5.84 7.31
C LEU A 155 9.22 6.12 7.24
N CYS A 156 8.73 7.25 7.78
CA CYS A 156 7.34 7.69 7.61
C CYS A 156 7.01 7.93 6.13
N PHE A 157 7.92 8.53 5.38
CA PHE A 157 7.79 8.72 3.93
C PHE A 157 7.70 7.38 3.19
N ILE A 158 8.59 6.42 3.48
CA ILE A 158 8.58 5.07 2.90
C ILE A 158 7.25 4.37 3.20
N MET A 159 6.76 4.45 4.44
CA MET A 159 5.49 3.83 4.82
C MET A 159 4.29 4.46 4.10
N GLY A 160 4.35 5.77 3.82
CA GLY A 160 3.38 6.46 2.96
C GLY A 160 3.38 5.92 1.53
N MET A 161 4.57 5.75 0.93
CA MET A 161 4.72 5.14 -0.40
C MET A 161 4.17 3.72 -0.44
N HIS A 162 4.59 2.88 0.51
CA HIS A 162 4.20 1.48 0.63
C HIS A 162 2.68 1.30 0.69
N ASN A 163 2.03 2.11 1.51
CA ASN A 163 0.57 2.05 1.67
C ASN A 163 -0.17 2.47 0.39
N THR A 164 0.38 3.42 -0.36
CA THR A 164 -0.23 3.94 -1.59
C THR A 164 -0.26 2.91 -2.70
N VAL A 165 0.80 2.12 -2.88
CA VAL A 165 0.89 1.11 -3.95
C VAL A 165 -0.33 0.17 -3.91
N MET A 166 -0.59 -0.46 -2.76
CA MET A 166 -1.70 -1.40 -2.62
C MET A 166 -3.07 -0.70 -2.64
N THR A 167 -3.16 0.50 -2.07
CA THR A 167 -4.39 1.30 -2.08
C THR A 167 -4.81 1.65 -3.50
N VAL A 168 -3.88 2.13 -4.33
CA VAL A 168 -4.15 2.48 -5.73
C VAL A 168 -4.45 1.24 -6.58
N LEU A 169 -3.68 0.16 -6.41
CA LEU A 169 -3.89 -1.09 -7.15
C LEU A 169 -5.23 -1.75 -6.84
N SER A 170 -5.67 -1.69 -5.59
CA SER A 170 -6.90 -2.35 -5.14
C SER A 170 -8.14 -1.48 -5.26
N GLY A 171 -8.01 -0.22 -5.70
CA GLY A 171 -9.11 0.74 -5.62
C GLY A 171 -9.58 1.01 -4.19
N GLY A 172 -8.65 0.96 -3.22
CA GLY A 172 -8.92 1.21 -1.81
C GLY A 172 -9.37 -0.01 -1.00
N ILE A 173 -9.54 -1.18 -1.63
CA ILE A 173 -10.01 -2.41 -0.95
C ILE A 173 -8.92 -3.00 -0.03
N ILE A 174 -7.67 -3.01 -0.50
CA ILE A 174 -6.53 -3.54 0.26
C ILE A 174 -5.61 -2.38 0.63
N ARG A 175 -5.31 -2.27 1.91
CA ARG A 175 -4.32 -1.32 2.44
C ARG A 175 -3.35 -2.10 3.31
N SER A 176 -2.07 -2.10 2.94
CA SER A 176 -1.06 -2.96 3.57
C SER A 176 -0.78 -2.64 5.04
N THR A 177 -1.03 -1.40 5.48
CA THR A 177 -0.75 -0.95 6.86
C THR A 177 -2.00 -0.56 7.65
N HIS A 178 -3.18 -0.54 7.04
CA HIS A 178 -4.41 -0.09 7.70
C HIS A 178 -5.06 -1.19 8.54
N MET A 179 -4.34 -1.67 9.55
CA MET A 179 -4.78 -2.81 10.38
C MET A 179 -6.03 -2.50 11.17
N THR A 180 -6.24 -1.26 11.64
CA THR A 180 -7.48 -0.86 12.32
C THR A 180 -8.70 -1.11 11.45
N GLY A 181 -8.68 -0.66 10.18
CA GLY A 181 -9.78 -0.92 9.25
C GLY A 181 -9.95 -2.39 8.92
N THR A 182 -8.84 -3.13 8.76
CA THR A 182 -8.86 -4.58 8.51
C THR A 182 -9.53 -5.32 9.66
N VAL A 183 -9.19 -4.99 10.91
CA VAL A 183 -9.79 -5.60 12.12
C VAL A 183 -11.25 -5.18 12.26
N THR A 184 -11.60 -3.93 12.00
CA THR A 184 -12.99 -3.45 12.01
C THR A 184 -13.85 -4.20 10.99
N ASP A 185 -13.37 -4.30 9.75
CA ASP A 185 -14.07 -5.03 8.70
C ASP A 185 -14.24 -6.52 9.02
N LEU A 186 -13.22 -7.13 9.63
CA LEU A 186 -13.28 -8.51 10.10
C LEU A 186 -14.31 -8.67 11.21
N GLY A 187 -14.39 -7.72 12.15
CA GLY A 187 -15.39 -7.66 13.21
C GLY A 187 -16.81 -7.55 12.67
N ILE A 188 -17.00 -6.74 11.61
CA ILE A 188 -18.30 -6.61 10.93
C ILE A 188 -18.75 -7.94 10.34
N GLU A 189 -17.86 -8.62 9.60
CA GLU A 189 -18.20 -9.93 9.01
C GLU A 189 -18.43 -10.99 10.09
N LEU A 190 -17.68 -10.99 11.19
CA LEU A 190 -17.88 -11.87 12.32
C LEU A 190 -19.24 -11.60 13.01
N GLY A 191 -19.59 -10.31 13.17
CA GLY A 191 -20.90 -9.91 13.70
C GLY A 191 -22.06 -10.46 12.86
N LYS A 192 -21.92 -10.43 11.52
CA LYS A 192 -22.93 -11.04 10.61
C LYS A 192 -23.03 -12.55 10.81
N VAL A 193 -21.90 -13.26 10.97
CA VAL A 193 -21.89 -14.72 11.23
C VAL A 193 -22.64 -15.04 12.53
N LEU A 194 -22.37 -14.29 13.59
CA LEU A 194 -22.99 -14.49 14.90
C LEU A 194 -24.50 -14.17 14.88
N TYR A 195 -24.87 -13.09 14.18
CA TYR A 195 -26.27 -12.69 14.03
C TYR A 195 -27.07 -13.71 13.21
N TYR A 196 -26.54 -14.18 12.08
CA TYR A 196 -27.19 -15.16 11.20
C TYR A 196 -27.44 -16.49 11.92
N ARG A 197 -26.53 -16.93 12.78
CA ARG A 197 -26.74 -18.13 13.61
C ARG A 197 -27.89 -17.99 14.60
N ARG A 198 -28.24 -16.76 15.00
CA ARG A 198 -29.21 -16.48 16.05
C ARG A 198 -30.60 -16.13 15.53
N SER A 199 -30.75 -15.66 14.31
CA SER A 199 -32.02 -15.19 13.73
C SER A 199 -32.32 -15.91 12.42
N LYS A 200 -33.26 -16.86 12.46
CA LYS A 200 -33.81 -17.54 11.27
C LYS A 200 -35.17 -16.99 10.87
N ASN A 201 -35.46 -15.74 11.11
CA ASN A 201 -36.77 -15.16 10.79
C ASN A 201 -36.86 -14.85 9.27
N PRO A 202 -37.71 -15.56 8.51
CA PRO A 202 -37.80 -15.38 7.05
C PRO A 202 -38.43 -14.06 6.62
N LYS A 203 -38.95 -13.25 7.56
CA LYS A 203 -39.50 -11.91 7.26
C LYS A 203 -38.46 -10.80 7.31
N LEU A 204 -37.26 -11.07 7.75
CA LEU A 204 -36.18 -10.08 7.81
C LEU A 204 -35.28 -10.16 6.56
N PRO A 205 -34.68 -9.04 6.15
CA PRO A 205 -33.71 -9.03 5.05
C PRO A 205 -32.59 -10.05 5.25
N ASP A 206 -32.24 -10.78 4.19
CA ASP A 206 -31.14 -11.75 4.26
C ASP A 206 -29.80 -11.05 4.45
N ILE A 207 -29.04 -11.50 5.45
CA ILE A 207 -27.73 -10.96 5.79
C ILE A 207 -26.67 -11.91 5.24
N ALA A 208 -26.16 -11.58 4.06
CA ALA A 208 -25.11 -12.37 3.44
C ALA A 208 -23.73 -12.12 4.09
N VAL A 209 -23.10 -13.19 4.55
CA VAL A 209 -21.73 -13.18 5.05
C VAL A 209 -20.75 -13.29 3.88
N ASN A 210 -19.78 -12.39 3.80
CA ASN A 210 -18.76 -12.44 2.75
C ASN A 210 -17.53 -13.25 3.22
N HIS A 211 -17.63 -14.58 3.17
CA HIS A 211 -16.53 -15.48 3.52
C HIS A 211 -15.23 -15.23 2.72
N PRO A 212 -15.24 -14.96 1.41
CA PRO A 212 -14.04 -14.59 0.67
C PRO A 212 -13.36 -13.32 1.21
N LYS A 213 -14.14 -12.26 1.54
CA LYS A 213 -13.62 -11.04 2.15
C LYS A 213 -13.00 -11.33 3.52
N MET A 214 -13.69 -12.09 4.35
CA MET A 214 -13.22 -12.45 5.69
C MET A 214 -11.89 -13.22 5.64
N ARG A 215 -11.75 -14.19 4.73
CA ARG A 215 -10.48 -14.93 4.53
C ARG A 215 -9.36 -14.02 4.05
N LEU A 216 -9.64 -13.09 3.14
CA LEU A 216 -8.67 -12.11 2.65
C LEU A 216 -8.16 -11.22 3.80
N LEU A 217 -9.07 -10.64 4.60
CA LEU A 217 -8.73 -9.76 5.71
C LEU A 217 -7.91 -10.50 6.79
N LEU A 218 -8.31 -11.73 7.12
CA LEU A 218 -7.58 -12.56 8.08
C LEU A 218 -6.17 -12.89 7.58
N ALA A 219 -6.02 -13.23 6.30
CA ALA A 219 -4.72 -13.51 5.70
C ALA A 219 -3.82 -12.28 5.63
N LEU A 220 -4.37 -11.08 5.35
CA LEU A 220 -3.62 -9.82 5.38
C LEU A 220 -3.13 -9.51 6.81
N LEU A 221 -4.00 -9.67 7.81
CA LEU A 221 -3.63 -9.47 9.21
C LEU A 221 -2.53 -10.46 9.65
N ALA A 222 -2.71 -11.74 9.33
CA ALA A 222 -1.71 -12.77 9.62
C ALA A 222 -0.37 -12.49 8.93
N ALA A 223 -0.40 -12.09 7.65
CA ALA A 223 0.80 -11.72 6.90
C ALA A 223 1.54 -10.54 7.54
N PHE A 224 0.80 -9.51 7.98
CA PHE A 224 1.38 -8.36 8.67
C PHE A 224 2.04 -8.76 10.00
N ILE A 225 1.36 -9.57 10.81
CA ILE A 225 1.90 -10.07 12.08
C ILE A 225 3.16 -10.90 11.85
N LEU A 226 3.12 -11.84 10.91
CA LEU A 226 4.28 -12.68 10.56
C LEU A 226 5.45 -11.82 10.06
N GLY A 227 5.17 -10.84 9.20
CA GLY A 227 6.17 -9.87 8.76
C GLY A 227 6.78 -9.09 9.91
N GLY A 228 5.94 -8.64 10.86
CA GLY A 228 6.38 -7.95 12.07
C GLY A 228 7.29 -8.81 12.94
N VAL A 229 6.95 -10.08 13.16
CA VAL A 229 7.75 -11.03 13.93
C VAL A 229 9.10 -11.30 13.23
N VAL A 230 9.08 -11.59 11.93
CA VAL A 230 10.30 -11.81 11.14
C VAL A 230 11.17 -10.55 11.10
N GLY A 231 10.54 -9.38 10.93
CA GLY A 231 11.22 -8.09 10.96
C GLY A 231 11.87 -7.81 12.32
N ALA A 232 11.12 -7.99 13.41
CA ALA A 232 11.65 -7.80 14.76
C ALA A 232 12.82 -8.73 15.04
N TRP A 233 12.71 -10.01 14.66
CA TRP A 233 13.80 -10.97 14.77
C TRP A 233 15.02 -10.55 13.94
N GLY A 234 14.80 -10.17 12.67
CA GLY A 234 15.86 -9.80 11.74
C GLY A 234 16.60 -8.54 12.19
N TYR A 235 15.87 -7.47 12.56
CA TYR A 235 16.50 -6.25 13.05
C TYR A 235 17.19 -6.43 14.40
N HIS A 236 16.69 -7.33 15.25
CA HIS A 236 17.35 -7.62 16.52
C HIS A 236 18.66 -8.40 16.33
N ARG A 237 18.72 -9.32 15.38
CA ARG A 237 19.90 -10.16 15.10
C ARG A 237 20.91 -9.51 14.19
N LEU A 238 20.46 -8.86 13.11
CA LEU A 238 21.29 -8.34 12.03
C LEU A 238 21.37 -6.80 12.03
N GLY A 239 20.66 -6.14 12.96
CA GLY A 239 20.56 -4.68 12.96
C GLY A 239 20.00 -4.15 11.63
N TYR A 240 20.47 -3.00 11.22
CA TYR A 240 20.01 -2.35 9.98
C TYR A 240 20.37 -3.10 8.69
N HIS A 241 21.28 -4.09 8.74
CA HIS A 241 21.58 -4.94 7.58
C HIS A 241 20.37 -5.78 7.15
N PHE A 242 19.41 -6.04 8.05
CA PHE A 242 18.17 -6.73 7.69
C PHE A 242 17.31 -5.93 6.71
N THR A 243 17.55 -4.65 6.54
CA THR A 243 16.92 -3.84 5.50
C THR A 243 17.23 -4.35 4.09
N LEU A 244 18.43 -4.95 3.87
CA LEU A 244 18.85 -5.46 2.56
C LEU A 244 17.92 -6.52 1.99
N PRO A 245 17.57 -7.63 2.69
CA PRO A 245 16.63 -8.61 2.16
C PRO A 245 15.22 -8.03 1.94
N VAL A 246 14.77 -7.10 2.78
CA VAL A 246 13.46 -6.44 2.62
C VAL A 246 13.45 -5.57 1.35
N ALA A 247 14.49 -4.76 1.16
CA ALA A 247 14.66 -3.94 -0.04
C ALA A 247 14.81 -4.81 -1.30
N ALA A 248 15.57 -5.92 -1.21
CA ALA A 248 15.76 -6.85 -2.33
C ALA A 248 14.43 -7.51 -2.76
N LEU A 249 13.56 -7.87 -1.84
CA LEU A 249 12.22 -8.38 -2.16
C LEU A 249 11.36 -7.34 -2.88
N LEU A 250 11.32 -6.11 -2.39
CA LEU A 250 10.60 -5.01 -3.06
C LEU A 250 11.17 -4.74 -4.46
N PHE A 251 12.49 -4.71 -4.58
CA PHE A 251 13.18 -4.56 -5.86
C PHE A 251 12.82 -5.68 -6.83
N TRP A 252 12.83 -6.92 -6.38
CA TRP A 252 12.49 -8.09 -7.19
C TRP A 252 11.08 -8.02 -7.76
N PHE A 253 10.09 -7.67 -6.91
CA PHE A 253 8.69 -7.51 -7.37
C PHE A 253 8.52 -6.34 -8.34
N GLY A 254 9.27 -5.24 -8.15
CA GLY A 254 9.28 -4.11 -9.07
C GLY A 254 10.08 -4.39 -10.35
N ALA A 255 11.19 -5.12 -10.26
CA ALA A 255 12.16 -5.30 -11.34
C ALA A 255 11.60 -6.08 -12.55
N GLY A 256 10.75 -7.09 -12.31
CA GLY A 256 10.17 -7.89 -13.40
C GLY A 256 9.39 -7.04 -14.40
N SER A 257 8.64 -6.08 -13.90
CA SER A 257 7.82 -5.18 -14.69
C SER A 257 8.65 -4.04 -15.33
N VAL A 258 9.51 -3.39 -14.56
CA VAL A 258 10.38 -2.30 -15.03
C VAL A 258 11.41 -2.80 -16.05
N GLY A 259 12.02 -3.96 -15.82
CA GLY A 259 13.00 -4.56 -16.72
C GLY A 259 12.43 -4.93 -18.08
N TYR A 260 11.18 -5.41 -18.12
CA TYR A 260 10.50 -5.68 -19.39
C TYR A 260 10.26 -4.39 -20.19
N ASP A 261 9.77 -3.35 -19.55
CA ASP A 261 9.51 -2.06 -20.19
C ASP A 261 10.80 -1.39 -20.69
N ALA A 262 11.87 -1.47 -19.90
CA ALA A 262 13.20 -0.98 -20.29
C ALA A 262 13.73 -1.70 -21.54
N LYS A 263 13.66 -3.04 -21.59
CA LYS A 263 14.06 -3.84 -22.76
C LYS A 263 13.25 -3.48 -24.01
N LEU A 264 11.93 -3.29 -23.87
CA LEU A 264 11.05 -2.95 -24.97
C LEU A 264 11.40 -1.57 -25.56
N ARG A 265 11.56 -0.56 -24.68
CA ARG A 265 11.93 0.81 -25.08
C ARG A 265 13.31 0.86 -25.73
N TRP A 266 14.28 0.12 -25.19
CA TRP A 266 15.60 -0.02 -25.78
C TRP A 266 15.54 -0.58 -27.21
N ARG A 267 14.72 -1.65 -27.43
CA ARG A 267 14.53 -2.23 -28.77
C ARG A 267 13.86 -1.26 -29.74
N ILE A 268 12.86 -0.49 -29.30
CA ILE A 268 12.19 0.52 -30.13
C ILE A 268 13.16 1.63 -30.49
N TYR A 269 13.91 2.17 -29.53
CA TYR A 269 14.92 3.18 -29.76
C TYR A 269 15.96 2.76 -30.81
N TRP A 270 16.51 1.56 -30.70
CA TRP A 270 17.48 1.04 -31.65
C TRP A 270 16.88 0.77 -33.02
N ARG A 271 15.62 0.37 -33.13
CA ARG A 271 14.93 0.23 -34.42
C ARG A 271 14.74 1.58 -35.08
N GLN A 272 14.31 2.61 -34.38
CA GLN A 272 14.16 3.96 -34.92
C GLN A 272 15.50 4.53 -35.36
N LYS A 273 16.56 4.36 -34.58
CA LYS A 273 17.91 4.83 -34.93
C LYS A 273 18.48 4.13 -36.18
N LYS A 274 18.11 2.87 -36.41
CA LYS A 274 18.51 2.16 -37.66
C LYS A 274 17.73 2.63 -38.89
N GLN A 275 16.47 3.06 -38.73
CA GLN A 275 15.68 3.61 -39.83
C GLN A 275 16.16 5.03 -40.27
N PHE A 276 16.63 5.84 -39.32
CA PHE A 276 17.19 7.17 -39.60
C PHE A 276 18.59 7.13 -40.26
N LYS A 277 19.26 6.00 -40.27
CA LYS A 277 20.59 5.81 -40.90
C LYS A 277 20.51 5.17 -42.30
N ARG A 278 19.33 4.86 -42.77
CA ARG A 278 19.02 4.42 -44.11
C ARG A 278 18.34 5.54 -44.92
#